data_c1d8f4c382f5e717fe473b2ecd4fd56d
#
_entry.id   c1d8f4c382f5e717fe473b2ecd4fd56d
#
_cell.length_a   1.000
_cell.length_b   1.000
_cell.length_c   1.000
_cell.angle_alpha   90.00
_cell.angle_beta   90.00
_cell.angle_gamma   90.00
#
_symmetry.space_group_name_H-M   'P 1'
#
loop_
_entity.id
_entity.type
_entity.pdbx_description
1 polymer ?
#
loop_
_entity_poly.entity_id
_entity_poly.type
_entity_poly.pdbx_seq_one_letter_code
_entity_poly.pdbx_strand_id
1 'polypeptide(L)'
;MSIVEIRNLTKEYPAFRLHDVSFTLEAGRITGFIGRNGAGKTTTIKSMLNLVHPNGGEIIYFGMPLAEHEAEIKQGIGYSTGSVSWYPRKKLRDIAAVTRSFYPNWEENAYRRYMQLFGLDENKTPCDLSEGMKVKFNLLLALSHRAEILILDEPTSGLDPFSRDELLDIFTELRNHGVTIFFSTHIVSDLEKCTDDIVFISGGAIQAAKTKQAFCEAYAKQGETLEQTILRMEKEAHHG
;
A
#
# COMPACT_ATOMS: atom_id res chain seq x y z
N MET A 1 -4.96 7.88 15.84
CA MET A 1 -3.54 8.13 16.22
C MET A 1 -2.70 7.89 14.97
N SER A 2 -1.90 8.89 14.57
CA SER A 2 -1.07 8.76 13.36
C SER A 2 -0.02 7.66 13.52
N ILE A 3 0.06 6.75 12.55
CA ILE A 3 1.07 5.68 12.48
C ILE A 3 2.19 6.03 11.51
N VAL A 4 1.89 6.85 10.49
CA VAL A 4 2.87 7.40 9.55
C VAL A 4 2.59 8.87 9.32
N GLU A 5 3.63 9.69 9.33
CA GLU A 5 3.58 11.09 8.93
C GLU A 5 4.61 11.36 7.84
N ILE A 6 4.17 11.94 6.74
CA ILE A 6 5.02 12.39 5.66
C ILE A 6 4.93 13.90 5.62
N ARG A 7 6.08 14.58 5.68
CA ARG A 7 6.19 16.03 5.77
C ARG A 7 7.09 16.55 4.66
N ASN A 8 6.53 17.35 3.75
CA ASN A 8 7.24 18.08 2.68
C ASN A 8 8.19 17.19 1.85
N LEU A 9 7.78 15.94 1.60
CA LEU A 9 8.59 14.98 0.86
C LEU A 9 8.82 15.47 -0.57
N THR A 10 10.08 15.61 -0.94
CA THR A 10 10.51 16.10 -2.26
C THR A 10 11.46 15.08 -2.89
N LYS A 11 11.23 14.76 -4.17
CA LYS A 11 12.13 13.93 -4.97
C LYS A 11 12.22 14.45 -6.39
N GLU A 12 13.44 14.66 -6.86
CA GLU A 12 13.69 15.17 -8.20
C GLU A 12 14.28 14.10 -9.13
N TYR A 13 13.75 14.03 -10.33
CA TYR A 13 14.27 13.30 -11.47
C TYR A 13 14.31 14.25 -12.69
N PRO A 14 15.08 13.97 -13.75
CA PRO A 14 15.15 14.85 -14.92
C PRO A 14 13.80 15.17 -15.57
N ALA A 15 12.84 14.22 -15.52
CA ALA A 15 11.54 14.36 -16.18
C ALA A 15 10.35 14.38 -15.20
N PHE A 16 10.59 14.34 -13.87
CA PHE A 16 9.52 14.25 -12.89
C PHE A 16 9.99 14.74 -11.52
N ARG A 17 9.08 15.39 -10.78
CA ARG A 17 9.36 15.84 -9.41
C ARG A 17 8.16 15.55 -8.50
N LEU A 18 8.44 15.05 -7.28
CA LEU A 18 7.51 15.15 -6.15
C LEU A 18 7.68 16.52 -5.49
N HIS A 19 6.57 17.23 -5.28
CA HIS A 19 6.51 18.58 -4.72
C HIS A 19 5.85 18.55 -3.34
N ASP A 20 6.66 18.69 -2.27
CA ASP A 20 6.18 18.92 -0.90
C ASP A 20 5.03 17.96 -0.47
N VAL A 21 5.14 16.69 -0.86
CA VAL A 21 4.15 15.67 -0.57
C VAL A 21 4.02 15.52 0.96
N SER A 22 2.83 15.84 1.48
CA SER A 22 2.54 15.78 2.92
C SER A 22 1.18 15.15 3.16
N PHE A 23 1.14 14.10 3.99
CA PHE A 23 -0.09 13.47 4.48
C PHE A 23 0.21 12.59 5.69
N THR A 24 -0.85 12.14 6.37
CA THR A 24 -0.76 11.24 7.52
C THR A 24 -1.58 9.99 7.29
N LEU A 25 -1.16 8.87 7.88
CA LEU A 25 -1.91 7.63 7.91
C LEU A 25 -2.31 7.33 9.36
N GLU A 26 -3.58 7.05 9.57
CA GLU A 26 -4.11 6.71 10.88
C GLU A 26 -4.09 5.20 11.12
N ALA A 27 -3.76 4.80 12.35
CA ALA A 27 -3.70 3.39 12.74
C ALA A 27 -5.06 2.69 12.58
N GLY A 28 -5.04 1.43 12.12
CA GLY A 28 -6.23 0.60 11.98
C GLY A 28 -7.20 1.05 10.89
N ARG A 29 -6.72 1.80 9.89
CA ARG A 29 -7.52 2.30 8.76
C ARG A 29 -6.95 1.85 7.42
N ILE A 30 -7.81 1.83 6.42
CA ILE A 30 -7.42 1.60 5.03
C ILE A 30 -7.36 2.95 4.32
N THR A 31 -6.16 3.35 3.89
CA THR A 31 -5.96 4.54 3.07
C THR A 31 -5.65 4.16 1.63
N GLY A 32 -6.47 4.61 0.70
CA GLY A 32 -6.24 4.46 -0.73
C GLY A 32 -5.45 5.65 -1.29
N PHE A 33 -4.33 5.36 -1.93
CA PHE A 33 -3.47 6.34 -2.60
C PHE A 33 -3.74 6.33 -4.09
N ILE A 34 -4.53 7.28 -4.57
CA ILE A 34 -5.00 7.32 -5.94
C ILE A 34 -4.34 8.41 -6.77
N GLY A 35 -4.13 8.11 -8.03
CA GLY A 35 -3.62 9.02 -9.07
C GLY A 35 -3.31 8.25 -10.35
N ARG A 36 -3.16 8.96 -11.45
CA ARG A 36 -2.81 8.36 -12.75
C ARG A 36 -1.42 7.72 -12.73
N ASN A 37 -1.15 6.92 -13.76
CA ASN A 37 0.21 6.43 -14.00
C ASN A 37 1.14 7.63 -14.24
N GLY A 38 2.30 7.63 -13.54
CA GLY A 38 3.23 8.75 -13.56
C GLY A 38 2.94 9.89 -12.57
N ALA A 39 1.82 9.86 -11.82
CA ALA A 39 1.49 10.91 -10.84
C ALA A 39 2.44 10.96 -9.63
N GLY A 40 3.27 9.92 -9.40
CA GLY A 40 4.23 9.87 -8.30
C GLY A 40 3.95 8.83 -7.23
N LYS A 41 2.91 7.99 -7.36
CA LYS A 41 2.53 6.96 -6.36
C LYS A 41 3.69 6.05 -5.97
N THR A 42 4.27 5.33 -6.94
CA THR A 42 5.39 4.41 -6.70
C THR A 42 6.63 5.12 -6.18
N THR A 43 6.90 6.36 -6.62
CA THR A 43 8.03 7.14 -6.09
C THR A 43 7.82 7.50 -4.62
N THR A 44 6.62 7.92 -4.25
CA THR A 44 6.25 8.19 -2.85
C THR A 44 6.40 6.94 -2.01
N ILE A 45 5.83 5.81 -2.43
CA ILE A 45 5.93 4.52 -1.73
C ILE A 45 7.40 4.08 -1.57
N LYS A 46 8.19 4.17 -2.63
CA LYS A 46 9.63 3.82 -2.56
C LYS A 46 10.40 4.74 -1.61
N SER A 47 10.04 6.03 -1.54
CA SER A 47 10.63 6.95 -0.56
C SER A 47 10.19 6.62 0.87
N MET A 48 8.92 6.27 1.08
CA MET A 48 8.39 5.79 2.36
C MET A 48 9.14 4.57 2.89
N LEU A 49 9.67 3.73 2.00
CA LEU A 49 10.42 2.51 2.33
C LEU A 49 11.94 2.72 2.34
N ASN A 50 12.42 3.95 2.11
CA ASN A 50 13.84 4.29 1.93
C ASN A 50 14.53 3.49 0.80
N LEU A 51 13.74 2.99 -0.18
CA LEU A 51 14.25 2.37 -1.41
C LEU A 51 14.70 3.43 -2.42
N VAL A 52 14.18 4.63 -2.27
CA VAL A 52 14.58 5.84 -3.01
C VAL A 52 14.78 6.95 -1.98
N HIS A 53 15.99 7.48 -1.87
CA HIS A 53 16.29 8.57 -0.95
C HIS A 53 15.66 9.87 -1.46
N PRO A 54 14.82 10.56 -0.65
CA PRO A 54 14.26 11.85 -1.00
C PRO A 54 15.34 12.94 -1.09
N ASN A 55 15.03 14.04 -1.78
CA ASN A 55 15.87 15.24 -1.81
C ASN A 55 15.57 16.17 -0.63
N GLY A 56 14.41 16.03 0.00
CA GLY A 56 14.00 16.81 1.16
C GLY A 56 12.75 16.23 1.78
N GLY A 57 12.39 16.77 2.95
CA GLY A 57 11.25 16.31 3.73
C GLY A 57 11.61 15.26 4.77
N GLU A 58 10.61 14.83 5.53
CA GLU A 58 10.77 13.88 6.63
C GLU A 58 9.66 12.81 6.55
N ILE A 59 10.01 11.58 6.92
CA ILE A 59 9.07 10.46 7.04
C ILE A 59 9.22 9.88 8.44
N ILE A 60 8.12 9.83 9.16
CA ILE A 60 8.05 9.38 10.55
C ILE A 60 7.12 8.18 10.60
N TYR A 61 7.56 7.08 11.20
CA TYR A 61 6.77 5.90 11.50
C TYR A 61 6.75 5.67 13.00
N PHE A 62 5.59 5.38 13.57
CA PHE A 62 5.45 5.04 14.99
C PHE A 62 6.07 6.12 15.92
N GLY A 63 6.09 7.39 15.47
CA GLY A 63 6.76 8.50 16.16
C GLY A 63 8.28 8.57 15.98
N MET A 64 8.89 7.69 15.19
CA MET A 64 10.34 7.62 14.93
C MET A 64 10.69 8.10 13.52
N PRO A 65 11.70 8.98 13.33
CA PRO A 65 12.19 9.36 12.02
C PRO A 65 12.78 8.15 11.26
N LEU A 66 12.35 7.93 10.01
CA LEU A 66 12.81 6.81 9.18
C LEU A 66 14.33 6.85 8.94
N ALA A 67 14.90 8.03 8.78
CA ALA A 67 16.33 8.21 8.52
C ALA A 67 17.23 7.73 9.67
N GLU A 68 16.72 7.75 10.91
CA GLU A 68 17.48 7.39 12.10
C GLU A 68 17.19 5.97 12.61
N HIS A 69 15.97 5.46 12.35
CA HIS A 69 15.45 4.20 12.91
C HIS A 69 15.01 3.19 11.83
N GLU A 70 15.62 3.24 10.64
CA GLU A 70 15.17 2.45 9.49
C GLU A 70 15.02 0.94 9.78
N ALA A 71 16.01 0.33 10.44
CA ALA A 71 16.01 -1.10 10.71
C ALA A 71 14.87 -1.52 11.66
N GLU A 72 14.60 -0.71 12.69
CA GLU A 72 13.53 -0.92 13.66
C GLU A 72 12.16 -0.72 13.01
N ILE A 73 11.97 0.38 12.31
CA ILE A 73 10.73 0.72 11.60
C ILE A 73 10.35 -0.37 10.60
N LYS A 74 11.31 -0.89 9.83
CA LYS A 74 11.06 -1.94 8.83
C LYS A 74 10.58 -3.26 9.43
N GLN A 75 10.79 -3.51 10.72
CA GLN A 75 10.22 -4.67 11.40
C GLN A 75 8.69 -4.59 11.50
N GLY A 76 8.12 -3.38 11.60
CA GLY A 76 6.67 -3.14 11.66
C GLY A 76 6.01 -2.95 10.29
N ILE A 77 6.75 -3.01 9.19
CA ILE A 77 6.21 -2.76 7.83
C ILE A 77 6.12 -4.06 7.04
N GLY A 78 4.94 -4.36 6.50
CA GLY A 78 4.74 -5.32 5.44
C GLY A 78 4.68 -4.61 4.08
N TYR A 79 5.53 -4.99 3.14
CA TYR A 79 5.56 -4.39 1.81
C TYR A 79 5.29 -5.43 0.72
N SER A 80 4.45 -5.05 -0.24
CA SER A 80 4.24 -5.84 -1.44
C SER A 80 4.03 -4.94 -2.66
N THR A 81 4.70 -5.30 -3.75
CA THR A 81 4.24 -4.95 -5.10
C THR A 81 3.23 -6.00 -5.56
N GLY A 82 2.35 -5.68 -6.50
CA GLY A 82 1.38 -6.64 -7.04
C GLY A 82 1.97 -7.92 -7.66
N SER A 83 3.29 -8.09 -7.66
CA SER A 83 3.97 -9.27 -8.23
C SER A 83 5.05 -9.83 -7.31
N VAL A 84 5.17 -11.16 -7.27
CA VAL A 84 6.33 -11.87 -6.68
C VAL A 84 7.29 -12.23 -7.80
N SER A 85 8.31 -11.43 -8.00
CA SER A 85 9.36 -11.69 -9.02
C SER A 85 10.64 -12.30 -8.46
N TRP A 86 10.79 -12.30 -7.13
CA TRP A 86 11.97 -12.82 -6.44
C TRP A 86 11.83 -14.32 -6.14
N TYR A 87 12.91 -15.07 -6.34
CA TYR A 87 12.99 -16.52 -6.15
C TYR A 87 11.90 -17.34 -6.88
N PRO A 88 11.66 -17.15 -8.18
CA PRO A 88 10.48 -17.69 -8.88
C PRO A 88 10.40 -19.22 -8.88
N ARG A 89 11.53 -19.91 -8.67
CA ARG A 89 11.65 -21.39 -8.68
C ARG A 89 11.92 -22.00 -7.29
N LYS A 90 11.91 -21.20 -6.22
CA LYS A 90 12.02 -21.71 -4.85
C LYS A 90 10.62 -22.03 -4.31
N LYS A 91 10.52 -23.05 -3.48
CA LYS A 91 9.25 -23.39 -2.81
C LYS A 91 8.84 -22.25 -1.87
N LEU A 92 7.55 -22.07 -1.67
CA LEU A 92 7.03 -21.02 -0.77
C LEU A 92 7.57 -21.18 0.65
N ARG A 93 7.70 -22.41 1.15
CA ARG A 93 8.34 -22.70 2.46
C ARG A 93 9.78 -22.22 2.56
N ASP A 94 10.57 -22.35 1.47
CA ASP A 94 11.98 -21.93 1.46
C ASP A 94 12.07 -20.40 1.47
N ILE A 95 11.15 -19.73 0.75
CA ILE A 95 11.02 -18.27 0.75
C ILE A 95 10.62 -17.78 2.15
N ALA A 96 9.62 -18.42 2.76
CA ALA A 96 9.17 -18.09 4.11
C ALA A 96 10.29 -18.29 5.15
N ALA A 97 11.10 -19.36 5.03
CA ALA A 97 12.24 -19.61 5.91
C ALA A 97 13.30 -18.50 5.81
N VAL A 98 13.58 -18.02 4.60
CA VAL A 98 14.50 -16.89 4.39
C VAL A 98 13.90 -15.61 5.00
N THR A 99 12.62 -15.30 4.71
CA THR A 99 11.95 -14.13 5.27
C THR A 99 11.97 -14.14 6.79
N ARG A 100 11.63 -15.28 7.40
CA ARG A 100 11.65 -15.49 8.86
C ARG A 100 13.00 -15.14 9.49
N SER A 101 14.12 -15.38 8.80
CA SER A 101 15.46 -15.08 9.35
C SER A 101 15.73 -13.58 9.55
N PHE A 102 14.96 -12.71 8.91
CA PHE A 102 15.06 -11.26 9.04
C PHE A 102 14.10 -10.65 10.07
N TYR A 103 13.12 -11.42 10.55
CA TYR A 103 12.07 -10.91 11.43
C TYR A 103 12.04 -11.66 12.77
N PRO A 104 12.60 -11.08 13.85
CA PRO A 104 12.61 -11.70 15.19
C PRO A 104 11.20 -11.99 15.73
N ASN A 105 10.21 -11.19 15.31
CA ASN A 105 8.82 -11.31 15.75
C ASN A 105 7.99 -12.27 14.87
N TRP A 106 8.64 -13.14 14.10
CA TRP A 106 7.95 -14.13 13.28
C TRP A 106 7.11 -15.10 14.11
N GLU A 107 5.86 -15.25 13.71
CA GLU A 107 4.90 -16.16 14.35
C GLU A 107 4.56 -17.35 13.44
N GLU A 108 5.07 -18.50 13.78
CA GLU A 108 4.83 -19.74 13.03
C GLU A 108 3.34 -20.13 12.98
N ASN A 109 2.59 -19.87 14.07
CA ASN A 109 1.15 -20.15 14.11
C ASN A 109 0.37 -19.20 13.18
N ALA A 110 0.78 -17.94 13.06
CA ALA A 110 0.19 -17.00 12.11
C ALA A 110 0.49 -17.43 10.66
N TYR A 111 1.74 -17.83 10.37
CA TYR A 111 2.13 -18.37 9.08
C TYR A 111 1.23 -19.54 8.66
N ARG A 112 1.06 -20.56 9.52
CA ARG A 112 0.22 -21.73 9.24
C ARG A 112 -1.24 -21.37 9.04
N ARG A 113 -1.78 -20.46 9.88
CA ARG A 113 -3.15 -19.99 9.78
C ARG A 113 -3.41 -19.30 8.46
N TYR A 114 -2.51 -18.39 8.01
CA TYR A 114 -2.67 -17.69 6.74
C TYR A 114 -2.41 -18.57 5.52
N MET A 115 -1.51 -19.57 5.60
CA MET A 115 -1.35 -20.59 4.57
C MET A 115 -2.68 -21.31 4.31
N GLN A 116 -3.37 -21.72 5.37
CA GLN A 116 -4.66 -22.40 5.28
C GLN A 116 -5.76 -21.45 4.79
N LEU A 117 -5.85 -20.24 5.37
CA LEU A 117 -6.88 -19.25 5.03
C LEU A 117 -6.81 -18.82 3.55
N PHE A 118 -5.61 -18.64 3.03
CA PHE A 118 -5.38 -18.22 1.64
C PHE A 118 -5.30 -19.40 0.65
N GLY A 119 -5.48 -20.63 1.12
CA GLY A 119 -5.45 -21.83 0.28
C GLY A 119 -4.12 -22.06 -0.42
N LEU A 120 -3.01 -21.69 0.21
CA LEU A 120 -1.68 -21.80 -0.36
C LEU A 120 -1.04 -23.15 -0.01
N ASP A 121 -0.29 -23.75 -0.95
CA ASP A 121 0.52 -24.95 -0.76
C ASP A 121 2.00 -24.56 -0.70
N GLU A 122 2.64 -24.78 0.46
CA GLU A 122 4.03 -24.43 0.72
C GLU A 122 5.05 -25.15 -0.18
N ASN A 123 4.64 -26.23 -0.85
CA ASN A 123 5.49 -26.98 -1.78
C ASN A 123 5.49 -26.42 -3.20
N LYS A 124 4.54 -25.54 -3.52
CA LYS A 124 4.50 -24.81 -4.79
C LYS A 124 5.59 -23.75 -4.87
N THR A 125 5.83 -23.28 -6.09
CA THR A 125 6.72 -22.15 -6.37
C THR A 125 5.89 -20.92 -6.78
N PRO A 126 6.42 -19.69 -6.72
CA PRO A 126 5.72 -18.51 -7.26
C PRO A 126 5.27 -18.64 -8.72
N CYS A 127 5.99 -19.42 -9.54
CA CYS A 127 5.57 -19.70 -10.92
C CYS A 127 4.28 -20.51 -11.03
N ASP A 128 3.94 -21.28 -9.98
CA ASP A 128 2.74 -22.12 -9.95
C ASP A 128 1.51 -21.37 -9.41
N LEU A 129 1.68 -20.10 -8.99
CA LEU A 129 0.63 -19.28 -8.40
C LEU A 129 -0.01 -18.36 -9.42
N SER A 130 -1.34 -18.14 -9.30
CA SER A 130 -2.00 -17.00 -9.94
C SER A 130 -1.50 -15.68 -9.34
N GLU A 131 -1.71 -14.55 -10.03
CA GLU A 131 -1.31 -13.23 -9.51
C GLU A 131 -1.98 -12.94 -8.15
N GLY A 132 -3.26 -13.25 -7.99
CA GLY A 132 -3.95 -13.11 -6.70
C GLY A 132 -3.34 -13.96 -5.59
N MET A 133 -2.94 -15.22 -5.87
CA MET A 133 -2.24 -16.06 -4.91
C MET A 133 -0.85 -15.51 -4.55
N LYS A 134 -0.15 -14.87 -5.48
CA LYS A 134 1.13 -14.20 -5.20
C LYS A 134 0.95 -13.05 -4.22
N VAL A 135 -0.07 -12.21 -4.43
CA VAL A 135 -0.39 -11.12 -3.49
C VAL A 135 -0.74 -11.68 -2.11
N LYS A 136 -1.59 -12.71 -2.04
CA LYS A 136 -1.93 -13.40 -0.78
C LYS A 136 -0.69 -13.95 -0.07
N PHE A 137 0.27 -14.53 -0.81
CA PHE A 137 1.52 -15.01 -0.23
C PHE A 137 2.37 -13.87 0.36
N ASN A 138 2.48 -12.73 -0.32
CA ASN A 138 3.15 -11.56 0.23
C ASN A 138 2.48 -11.02 1.49
N LEU A 139 1.15 -10.94 1.50
CA LEU A 139 0.39 -10.58 2.70
C LEU A 139 0.64 -11.55 3.86
N LEU A 140 0.63 -12.85 3.56
CA LEU A 140 0.93 -13.89 4.55
C LEU A 140 2.30 -13.67 5.20
N LEU A 141 3.35 -13.41 4.41
CA LEU A 141 4.69 -13.16 4.93
C LEU A 141 4.69 -11.93 5.86
N ALA A 142 4.06 -10.83 5.45
CA ALA A 142 3.95 -9.61 6.23
C ALA A 142 3.18 -9.82 7.54
N LEU A 143 2.06 -10.51 7.50
CA LEU A 143 1.23 -10.80 8.67
C LEU A 143 1.90 -11.80 9.63
N SER A 144 2.78 -12.68 9.11
CA SER A 144 3.53 -13.63 9.93
C SER A 144 4.61 -13.01 10.79
N HIS A 145 5.09 -11.80 10.47
CA HIS A 145 6.02 -11.06 11.31
C HIS A 145 5.38 -9.90 12.08
N ARG A 146 4.04 -9.88 12.17
CA ARG A 146 3.25 -8.88 12.89
C ARG A 146 3.43 -7.46 12.36
N ALA A 147 3.42 -7.28 11.04
CA ALA A 147 3.43 -5.94 10.47
C ALA A 147 2.26 -5.11 11.00
N GLU A 148 2.55 -3.91 11.49
CA GLU A 148 1.55 -2.96 11.99
C GLU A 148 0.92 -2.16 10.85
N ILE A 149 1.67 -2.03 9.75
CA ILE A 149 1.20 -1.41 8.51
C ILE A 149 1.59 -2.25 7.29
N LEU A 150 0.63 -2.42 6.39
CA LEU A 150 0.85 -2.97 5.05
C LEU A 150 0.94 -1.82 4.05
N ILE A 151 2.04 -1.73 3.31
CA ILE A 151 2.25 -0.78 2.21
C ILE A 151 2.24 -1.57 0.91
N LEU A 152 1.24 -1.31 0.05
CA LEU A 152 0.98 -2.13 -1.13
C LEU A 152 0.99 -1.23 -2.37
N ASP A 153 1.87 -1.54 -3.34
CA ASP A 153 1.95 -0.78 -4.59
C ASP A 153 1.20 -1.51 -5.71
N GLU A 154 0.03 -0.97 -6.11
CA GLU A 154 -0.87 -1.51 -7.13
C GLU A 154 -1.26 -3.00 -6.90
N PRO A 155 -1.73 -3.40 -5.70
CA PRO A 155 -1.92 -4.81 -5.34
C PRO A 155 -3.05 -5.49 -6.13
N THR A 156 -3.98 -4.73 -6.70
CA THR A 156 -5.12 -5.22 -7.47
C THR A 156 -4.90 -5.20 -8.97
N SER A 157 -3.78 -4.60 -9.42
CA SER A 157 -3.46 -4.48 -10.84
C SER A 157 -3.22 -5.85 -11.48
N GLY A 158 -3.88 -6.11 -12.61
CA GLY A 158 -3.76 -7.38 -13.32
C GLY A 158 -4.53 -8.56 -12.72
N LEU A 159 -5.29 -8.36 -11.65
CA LEU A 159 -6.19 -9.37 -11.11
C LEU A 159 -7.49 -9.42 -11.92
N ASP A 160 -8.05 -10.63 -12.07
CA ASP A 160 -9.42 -10.79 -12.54
C ASP A 160 -10.41 -10.20 -11.51
N PRO A 161 -11.67 -9.90 -11.92
CA PRO A 161 -12.64 -9.25 -11.05
C PRO A 161 -12.93 -10.01 -9.73
N PHE A 162 -12.93 -11.35 -9.76
CA PHE A 162 -13.22 -12.17 -8.57
C PHE A 162 -12.05 -12.15 -7.58
N SER A 163 -10.82 -12.38 -8.07
CA SER A 163 -9.59 -12.32 -7.25
C SER A 163 -9.38 -10.94 -6.64
N ARG A 164 -9.73 -9.87 -7.39
CA ARG A 164 -9.68 -8.49 -6.91
C ARG A 164 -10.69 -8.24 -5.79
N ASP A 165 -11.93 -8.68 -6.00
CA ASP A 165 -13.00 -8.53 -5.01
C ASP A 165 -12.65 -9.23 -3.70
N GLU A 166 -12.19 -10.47 -3.78
CA GLU A 166 -11.71 -11.26 -2.62
C GLU A 166 -10.54 -10.59 -1.89
N LEU A 167 -9.59 -9.98 -2.62
CA LEU A 167 -8.46 -9.29 -2.00
C LEU A 167 -8.90 -8.06 -1.20
N LEU A 168 -9.86 -7.29 -1.73
CA LEU A 168 -10.40 -6.10 -1.05
C LEU A 168 -11.22 -6.50 0.19
N ASP A 169 -11.89 -7.65 0.17
CA ASP A 169 -12.55 -8.21 1.35
C ASP A 169 -11.55 -8.61 2.43
N ILE A 170 -10.42 -9.23 2.03
CA ILE A 170 -9.29 -9.53 2.93
C ILE A 170 -8.76 -8.24 3.58
N PHE A 171 -8.61 -7.15 2.82
CA PHE A 171 -8.18 -5.86 3.39
C PHE A 171 -9.15 -5.36 4.45
N THR A 172 -10.45 -5.46 4.18
CA THR A 172 -11.49 -5.05 5.14
C THR A 172 -11.43 -5.89 6.42
N GLU A 173 -11.22 -7.19 6.29
CA GLU A 173 -11.09 -8.08 7.44
C GLU A 173 -9.83 -7.78 8.26
N LEU A 174 -8.69 -7.59 7.61
CA LEU A 174 -7.44 -7.23 8.28
C LEU A 174 -7.56 -5.90 9.05
N ARG A 175 -8.20 -4.88 8.44
CA ARG A 175 -8.49 -3.61 9.12
C ARG A 175 -9.36 -3.83 10.37
N ASN A 176 -10.37 -4.68 10.30
CA ASN A 176 -11.24 -4.99 11.44
C ASN A 176 -10.48 -5.68 12.59
N HIS A 177 -9.31 -6.26 12.29
CA HIS A 177 -8.37 -6.80 13.27
C HIS A 177 -7.25 -5.82 13.66
N GLY A 178 -7.37 -4.54 13.28
CA GLY A 178 -6.47 -3.48 13.69
C GLY A 178 -5.25 -3.27 12.78
N VAL A 179 -5.12 -4.00 11.67
CA VAL A 179 -4.03 -3.81 10.71
C VAL A 179 -4.25 -2.54 9.92
N THR A 180 -3.23 -1.69 9.83
CA THR A 180 -3.25 -0.50 8.98
C THR A 180 -2.88 -0.87 7.56
N ILE A 181 -3.60 -0.35 6.56
CA ILE A 181 -3.32 -0.63 5.15
C ILE A 181 -3.21 0.68 4.37
N PHE A 182 -2.11 0.84 3.66
CA PHE A 182 -1.89 1.89 2.68
C PHE A 182 -1.63 1.25 1.32
N PHE A 183 -2.49 1.48 0.36
CA PHE A 183 -2.30 0.89 -0.97
C PHE A 183 -2.47 1.91 -2.09
N SER A 184 -1.60 1.83 -3.09
CA SER A 184 -1.77 2.62 -4.31
C SER A 184 -2.69 1.92 -5.30
N THR A 185 -3.46 2.71 -6.03
CA THR A 185 -4.30 2.24 -7.13
C THR A 185 -4.56 3.35 -8.13
N HIS A 186 -4.93 2.98 -9.35
CA HIS A 186 -5.54 3.87 -10.34
C HIS A 186 -7.01 3.50 -10.58
N ILE A 187 -7.56 2.58 -9.79
CA ILE A 187 -8.90 2.00 -9.95
C ILE A 187 -9.80 2.53 -8.83
N VAL A 188 -10.73 3.43 -9.17
CA VAL A 188 -11.57 4.12 -8.19
C VAL A 188 -12.50 3.17 -7.44
N SER A 189 -13.02 2.12 -8.08
CA SER A 189 -13.89 1.16 -7.42
C SER A 189 -13.22 0.40 -6.26
N ASP A 190 -11.86 0.31 -6.22
CA ASP A 190 -11.16 -0.21 -5.05
C ASP A 190 -11.35 0.69 -3.84
N LEU A 191 -11.28 2.02 -4.06
CA LEU A 191 -11.50 3.00 -3.00
C LEU A 191 -12.94 2.93 -2.47
N GLU A 192 -13.91 2.85 -3.38
CA GLU A 192 -15.32 2.77 -2.99
C GLU A 192 -15.59 1.56 -2.11
N LYS A 193 -14.98 0.41 -2.44
CA LYS A 193 -15.23 -0.84 -1.75
C LYS A 193 -14.65 -0.88 -0.33
N CYS A 194 -13.40 -0.50 -0.12
CA CYS A 194 -12.74 -0.84 1.14
C CYS A 194 -12.07 0.33 1.88
N THR A 195 -11.89 1.53 1.29
CA THR A 195 -11.12 2.57 1.96
C THR A 195 -11.90 3.38 2.98
N ASP A 196 -11.21 3.79 4.03
CA ASP A 196 -11.68 4.77 5.01
C ASP A 196 -11.21 6.18 4.63
N ASP A 197 -9.99 6.28 4.09
CA ASP A 197 -9.34 7.53 3.73
C ASP A 197 -8.84 7.51 2.28
N ILE A 198 -8.76 8.69 1.68
CA ILE A 198 -8.27 8.90 0.32
C ILE A 198 -7.15 9.92 0.35
N VAL A 199 -6.02 9.55 -0.25
CA VAL A 199 -4.93 10.46 -0.61
C VAL A 199 -4.88 10.52 -2.12
N PHE A 200 -5.17 11.70 -2.69
CA PHE A 200 -5.17 11.91 -4.14
C PHE A 200 -3.93 12.70 -4.55
N ILE A 201 -3.12 12.10 -5.44
CA ILE A 201 -1.91 12.70 -5.99
C ILE A 201 -2.07 12.94 -7.49
N SER A 202 -1.69 14.13 -7.96
CA SER A 202 -1.61 14.47 -9.38
C SER A 202 -0.42 15.39 -9.63
N GLY A 203 0.31 15.19 -10.74
CA GLY A 203 1.46 16.01 -11.11
C GLY A 203 2.57 16.06 -10.04
N GLY A 204 2.75 15.03 -9.25
CA GLY A 204 3.76 14.97 -8.18
C GLY A 204 3.39 15.70 -6.89
N ALA A 205 2.17 16.22 -6.75
CA ALA A 205 1.70 16.92 -5.56
C ALA A 205 0.40 16.33 -5.01
N ILE A 206 0.22 16.37 -3.68
CA ILE A 206 -1.03 15.95 -3.04
C ILE A 206 -2.11 17.00 -3.30
N GLN A 207 -3.19 16.58 -3.93
CA GLN A 207 -4.36 17.41 -4.20
C GLN A 207 -5.38 17.32 -3.06
N ALA A 208 -5.47 16.18 -2.41
CA ALA A 208 -6.34 15.96 -1.25
C ALA A 208 -5.82 14.80 -0.40
N ALA A 209 -5.98 14.92 0.93
CA ALA A 209 -5.78 13.85 1.91
C ALA A 209 -6.87 13.99 2.97
N LYS A 210 -7.90 13.13 2.91
CA LYS A 210 -9.13 13.24 3.73
C LYS A 210 -9.76 11.87 3.94
N THR A 211 -10.66 11.78 4.93
CA THR A 211 -11.59 10.64 4.99
C THR A 211 -12.40 10.56 3.69
N LYS A 212 -12.79 9.36 3.27
CA LYS A 212 -13.61 9.17 2.05
C LYS A 212 -14.88 10.03 2.08
N GLN A 213 -15.56 10.11 3.23
CA GLN A 213 -16.72 10.95 3.39
C GLN A 213 -16.38 12.43 3.19
N ALA A 214 -15.38 12.96 3.90
CA ALA A 214 -14.97 14.36 3.78
C ALA A 214 -14.42 14.70 2.38
N PHE A 215 -13.83 13.73 1.67
CA PHE A 215 -13.43 13.90 0.28
C PHE A 215 -14.64 14.11 -0.63
N CYS A 216 -15.67 13.26 -0.51
CA CYS A 216 -16.91 13.41 -1.28
C CYS A 216 -17.62 14.73 -0.95
N GLU A 217 -17.76 15.09 0.34
CA GLU A 217 -18.38 16.33 0.76
C GLU A 217 -17.66 17.58 0.23
N ALA A 218 -16.33 17.56 0.18
CA ALA A 218 -15.54 18.71 -0.24
C ALA A 218 -15.44 18.87 -1.77
N TYR A 219 -15.45 17.77 -2.51
CA TYR A 219 -15.09 17.79 -3.93
C TYR A 219 -16.18 17.29 -4.87
N ALA A 220 -17.14 16.44 -4.44
CA ALA A 220 -18.19 15.97 -5.33
C ALA A 220 -19.21 17.08 -5.62
N LYS A 221 -19.56 17.25 -6.90
CA LYS A 221 -20.70 18.06 -7.31
C LYS A 221 -22.00 17.27 -7.16
N GLN A 222 -23.12 17.95 -7.15
CA GLN A 222 -24.43 17.31 -6.97
C GLN A 222 -24.64 16.18 -8.00
N GLY A 223 -24.80 14.95 -7.50
CA GLY A 223 -25.03 13.76 -8.31
C GLY A 223 -23.77 13.12 -8.90
N GLU A 224 -22.56 13.65 -8.65
CA GLU A 224 -21.30 12.99 -9.06
C GLU A 224 -20.99 11.77 -8.20
N THR A 225 -20.54 10.69 -8.86
CA THR A 225 -19.90 9.56 -8.19
C THR A 225 -18.46 9.91 -7.77
N LEU A 226 -17.87 9.10 -6.90
CA LEU A 226 -16.43 9.27 -6.53
C LEU A 226 -15.55 9.22 -7.78
N GLU A 227 -15.83 8.31 -8.73
CA GLU A 227 -15.09 8.21 -9.99
C GLU A 227 -15.18 9.47 -10.82
N GLN A 228 -16.38 10.01 -11.01
CA GLN A 228 -16.58 11.26 -11.75
C GLN A 228 -15.87 12.44 -11.10
N THR A 229 -15.89 12.51 -9.76
CA THR A 229 -15.21 13.54 -8.98
C THR A 229 -13.71 13.48 -9.20
N ILE A 230 -13.08 12.30 -9.06
CA ILE A 230 -11.63 12.12 -9.25
C ILE A 230 -11.22 12.41 -10.69
N LEU A 231 -11.99 11.93 -11.68
CA LEU A 231 -11.72 12.21 -13.10
C LEU A 231 -11.78 13.70 -13.43
N ARG A 232 -12.73 14.44 -12.85
CA ARG A 232 -12.81 15.89 -13.02
C ARG A 232 -11.64 16.60 -12.37
N MET A 233 -11.32 16.30 -11.11
CA MET A 233 -10.17 16.88 -10.40
C MET A 233 -8.86 16.65 -11.15
N GLU A 234 -8.67 15.45 -11.72
CA GLU A 234 -7.49 15.12 -12.53
C GLU A 234 -7.39 15.99 -13.79
N LYS A 235 -8.53 16.23 -14.48
CA LYS A 235 -8.55 17.13 -15.64
C LYS A 235 -8.24 18.57 -15.25
N GLU A 236 -8.81 19.05 -14.15
CA GLU A 236 -8.58 20.41 -13.64
C GLU A 236 -7.09 20.61 -13.26
N ALA A 237 -6.44 19.60 -12.61
CA ALA A 237 -5.02 19.66 -12.26
C ALA A 237 -4.06 19.67 -13.46
N HIS A 238 -4.47 19.20 -14.65
CA HIS A 238 -3.65 19.21 -15.86
C HIS A 238 -3.84 20.45 -16.73
N HIS A 239 -4.85 21.28 -16.47
CA HIS A 239 -5.16 22.48 -17.29
C HIS A 239 -4.83 23.79 -16.55
N GLY A 240 -4.36 23.72 -15.32
CA GLY A 240 -3.85 24.83 -14.52
C GLY A 240 -2.31 24.79 -14.42
#